data_8b361aa4d07cb877c538cce8612da8a8
#
_entry.id   8b361aa4d07cb877c538cce8612da8a8
#
_cell.length_a   1.000
_cell.length_b   1.000
_cell.length_c   1.000
_cell.angle_alpha   90.00
_cell.angle_beta   90.00
_cell.angle_gamma   90.00
#
_symmetry.space_group_name_H-M   'P 1'
#
loop_
_entity.id
_entity.type
_entity.pdbx_description
1 polymer ?
#
loop_
_entity_poly.entity_id
_entity_poly.type
_entity_poly.pdbx_seq_one_letter_code
_entity_poly.pdbx_strand_id
1 'polypeptide(L)'
;MKHVARGRTITLLLAVLVVCRPASAQIDLSGEWSVVRAEDNVGNTELGDWVGIPMNEASRLRSTAWDASIQTLPEWQCRPHGSAYISRGPSALKIWNEVDPVSRETTAWHLEWLRSVDRPVYMDGRPHPSPNAAHTWAGFSTGEWVGDMLRVRVTHLKEEYLKRNGVWHSDKIELTQYLIRRGDYLTYLVIAYDPVYLSEPLVRSTEYRLNVNQQIPPYPCTVVNEVDRPKGVVPHYLPGTNNDIGWFSRKYGIPMDVVTAGAANMYPEIRAKIPRSMGGSGPEPPPQPATQPRTQRPAPRAGQQ
;
A
#
# COMPACT_ATOMS: atom_id res chain seq x y z
N MET A 1 59.70 38.89 -6.26
CA MET A 1 59.42 37.46 -6.15
C MET A 1 58.37 37.08 -5.07
N LYS A 2 58.01 37.94 -4.11
CA LYS A 2 57.00 37.59 -3.04
C LYS A 2 55.52 37.65 -3.51
N HIS A 3 55.17 38.37 -4.58
CA HIS A 3 53.79 38.50 -5.05
C HIS A 3 53.31 37.31 -5.92
N VAL A 4 54.22 36.63 -6.62
CA VAL A 4 53.88 35.46 -7.47
C VAL A 4 53.54 34.24 -6.63
N ALA A 5 54.15 34.07 -5.45
CA ALA A 5 53.87 32.96 -4.54
C ALA A 5 52.48 33.07 -3.90
N ARG A 6 52.00 34.27 -3.55
CA ARG A 6 50.68 34.50 -2.97
C ARG A 6 49.54 34.24 -3.98
N GLY A 7 49.72 34.60 -5.25
CA GLY A 7 48.73 34.33 -6.29
C GLY A 7 48.53 32.83 -6.55
N ARG A 8 49.62 32.05 -6.57
CA ARG A 8 49.58 30.59 -6.77
C ARG A 8 48.88 29.85 -5.61
N THR A 9 49.09 30.30 -4.37
CA THR A 9 48.47 29.70 -3.19
C THR A 9 46.96 29.95 -3.14
N ILE A 10 46.51 31.14 -3.53
CA ILE A 10 45.09 31.52 -3.60
C ILE A 10 44.39 30.72 -4.74
N THR A 11 45.04 30.56 -5.87
CA THR A 11 44.50 29.80 -7.02
C THR A 11 44.38 28.32 -6.68
N LEU A 12 45.35 27.75 -5.91
CA LEU A 12 45.26 26.35 -5.44
C LEU A 12 44.15 26.17 -4.43
N LEU A 13 43.93 27.11 -3.51
CA LEU A 13 42.83 27.07 -2.55
C LEU A 13 41.46 27.17 -3.22
N LEU A 14 41.31 28.04 -4.22
CA LEU A 14 40.09 28.13 -5.00
C LEU A 14 39.82 26.84 -5.83
N ALA A 15 40.86 26.26 -6.40
CA ALA A 15 40.74 25.00 -7.13
C ALA A 15 40.29 23.82 -6.23
N VAL A 16 40.78 23.77 -4.98
CA VAL A 16 40.36 22.75 -4.01
C VAL A 16 38.89 22.96 -3.59
N LEU A 17 38.42 24.19 -3.43
CA LEU A 17 37.03 24.50 -3.11
C LEU A 17 36.05 24.15 -4.24
N VAL A 18 36.46 24.23 -5.50
CA VAL A 18 35.61 23.86 -6.66
C VAL A 18 35.49 22.34 -6.83
N VAL A 19 36.45 21.56 -6.30
CA VAL A 19 36.42 20.08 -6.39
C VAL A 19 35.67 19.46 -5.19
N CYS A 20 35.42 20.17 -4.09
CA CYS A 20 34.57 19.74 -3.01
C CYS A 20 33.11 19.74 -3.47
N ARG A 21 32.67 18.66 -4.10
CA ARG A 21 31.24 18.41 -4.24
C ARG A 21 30.63 18.38 -2.84
N PRO A 22 29.52 19.09 -2.60
CA PRO A 22 28.82 18.93 -1.33
C PRO A 22 28.49 17.43 -1.19
N ALA A 23 29.04 16.79 -0.19
CA ALA A 23 28.60 15.47 0.20
C ALA A 23 27.15 15.62 0.65
N SER A 24 26.20 15.30 -0.22
CA SER A 24 24.81 15.16 0.18
C SER A 24 24.77 13.98 1.15
N ALA A 25 24.66 14.27 2.45
CA ALA A 25 24.41 13.25 3.44
C ALA A 25 23.09 12.58 3.03
N GLN A 26 23.12 11.31 2.64
CA GLN A 26 21.93 10.55 2.39
C GLN A 26 21.13 10.48 3.69
N ILE A 27 19.81 10.75 3.58
CA ILE A 27 18.93 10.62 4.72
C ILE A 27 18.85 9.14 5.08
N ASP A 28 19.16 8.80 6.31
CA ASP A 28 19.01 7.45 6.82
C ASP A 28 17.52 7.18 7.06
N LEU A 29 16.96 6.18 6.36
CA LEU A 29 15.59 5.73 6.52
C LEU A 29 15.48 4.53 7.47
N SER A 30 16.61 3.98 7.95
CA SER A 30 16.64 2.80 8.79
C SER A 30 15.83 2.98 10.06
N GLY A 31 15.14 1.93 10.47
CA GLY A 31 14.42 1.88 11.73
C GLY A 31 13.13 1.07 11.66
N GLU A 32 12.49 0.96 12.81
CA GLU A 32 11.16 0.40 12.98
C GLU A 32 10.16 1.55 13.08
N TRP A 33 9.15 1.54 12.23
CA TRP A 33 8.23 2.64 12.04
C TRP A 33 6.80 2.21 12.39
N SER A 34 6.22 2.84 13.42
CA SER A 34 4.82 2.62 13.80
C SER A 34 3.89 3.54 13.02
N VAL A 35 2.79 3.01 12.49
CA VAL A 35 1.79 3.81 11.78
C VAL A 35 1.09 4.81 12.72
N VAL A 36 0.91 6.05 12.26
CA VAL A 36 0.17 7.11 12.97
C VAL A 36 -1.31 7.01 12.60
N ARG A 37 -2.04 6.17 13.34
CA ARG A 37 -3.43 5.79 12.99
C ARG A 37 -4.44 6.93 13.16
N ALA A 38 -4.12 7.94 13.95
CA ALA A 38 -5.02 9.08 14.14
C ALA A 38 -5.15 9.94 12.87
N GLU A 39 -4.09 9.99 12.05
CA GLU A 39 -4.03 10.77 10.84
C GLU A 39 -4.44 9.95 9.61
N ASP A 40 -4.04 8.67 9.59
CA ASP A 40 -4.30 7.74 8.47
C ASP A 40 -5.12 6.55 8.97
N ASN A 41 -6.39 6.80 9.23
CA ASN A 41 -7.28 5.74 9.71
C ASN A 41 -7.43 4.66 8.64
N VAL A 42 -6.78 3.54 8.87
CA VAL A 42 -6.80 2.39 7.96
C VAL A 42 -8.18 1.75 7.86
N GLY A 43 -9.14 2.19 8.68
CA GLY A 43 -10.53 1.80 8.66
C GLY A 43 -10.78 0.29 8.62
N ASN A 44 -11.98 -0.11 8.90
CA ASN A 44 -12.39 -1.50 8.69
C ASN A 44 -12.36 -1.82 7.18
N THR A 45 -11.96 -3.03 6.84
CA THR A 45 -12.00 -3.53 5.46
C THR A 45 -13.41 -4.01 5.11
N GLU A 46 -14.41 -3.15 5.35
CA GLU A 46 -15.80 -3.51 5.09
C GLU A 46 -16.06 -3.67 3.60
N LEU A 47 -16.89 -4.64 3.27
CA LEU A 47 -17.31 -4.87 1.90
C LEU A 47 -18.13 -3.66 1.41
N GLY A 48 -17.78 -3.16 0.23
CA GLY A 48 -18.41 -1.97 -0.34
C GLY A 48 -17.84 -0.63 0.17
N ASP A 49 -16.84 -0.63 1.04
CA ASP A 49 -16.09 0.58 1.39
C ASP A 49 -15.10 0.93 0.26
N TRP A 50 -15.60 1.61 -0.76
CA TRP A 50 -14.87 1.99 -1.98
C TRP A 50 -14.73 3.50 -2.16
N VAL A 51 -15.12 4.27 -1.15
CA VAL A 51 -15.05 5.74 -1.19
C VAL A 51 -13.63 6.20 -1.50
N GLY A 52 -13.50 7.09 -2.47
CA GLY A 52 -12.22 7.68 -2.89
C GLY A 52 -11.32 6.77 -3.73
N ILE A 53 -11.72 5.54 -4.02
CA ILE A 53 -10.94 4.64 -4.88
C ILE A 53 -11.42 4.79 -6.32
N PRO A 54 -10.56 5.18 -7.27
CA PRO A 54 -10.92 5.45 -8.65
C PRO A 54 -11.12 4.16 -9.46
N MET A 55 -12.05 3.31 -9.03
CA MET A 55 -12.37 2.05 -9.68
C MET A 55 -13.08 2.27 -11.01
N ASN A 56 -12.59 1.63 -12.08
CA ASN A 56 -13.34 1.53 -13.32
C ASN A 56 -14.41 0.44 -13.26
N GLU A 57 -15.15 0.22 -14.36
CA GLU A 57 -16.23 -0.77 -14.42
C GLU A 57 -15.70 -2.21 -14.20
N ALA A 58 -14.56 -2.57 -14.78
CA ALA A 58 -13.95 -3.88 -14.62
C ALA A 58 -13.59 -4.16 -13.15
N SER A 59 -13.02 -3.16 -12.47
CA SER A 59 -12.71 -3.27 -11.04
C SER A 59 -13.97 -3.43 -10.19
N ARG A 60 -15.02 -2.65 -10.47
CA ARG A 60 -16.31 -2.77 -9.77
C ARG A 60 -16.93 -4.16 -9.96
N LEU A 61 -16.97 -4.65 -11.19
CA LEU A 61 -17.49 -5.98 -11.50
C LEU A 61 -16.71 -7.07 -10.72
N ARG A 62 -15.38 -7.00 -10.72
CA ARG A 62 -14.54 -7.95 -9.98
C ARG A 62 -14.75 -7.84 -8.48
N SER A 63 -14.90 -6.64 -7.95
CA SER A 63 -15.10 -6.41 -6.52
C SER A 63 -16.47 -6.91 -6.03
N THR A 64 -17.50 -6.87 -6.87
CA THR A 64 -18.82 -7.45 -6.53
C THR A 64 -18.80 -8.97 -6.42
N ALA A 65 -17.83 -9.64 -7.05
CA ALA A 65 -17.65 -11.09 -6.94
C ALA A 65 -16.89 -11.51 -5.68
N TRP A 66 -16.41 -10.57 -4.87
CA TRP A 66 -15.60 -10.85 -3.69
C TRP A 66 -16.38 -11.61 -2.62
N ASP A 67 -15.84 -12.76 -2.21
CA ASP A 67 -16.26 -13.50 -1.02
C ASP A 67 -15.06 -13.60 -0.07
N ALA A 68 -15.17 -13.00 1.11
CA ALA A 68 -14.08 -12.95 2.09
C ALA A 68 -13.65 -14.36 2.56
N SER A 69 -14.53 -15.35 2.44
CA SER A 69 -14.21 -16.75 2.80
C SER A 69 -13.16 -17.39 1.88
N ILE A 70 -12.79 -16.76 0.77
CA ILE A 70 -11.64 -17.17 -0.06
C ILE A 70 -10.35 -17.20 0.75
N GLN A 71 -10.25 -16.37 1.78
CA GLN A 71 -9.05 -16.30 2.65
C GLN A 71 -8.86 -17.54 3.52
N THR A 72 -9.88 -18.40 3.63
CA THR A 72 -9.77 -19.69 4.32
C THR A 72 -9.24 -20.81 3.42
N LEU A 73 -9.03 -20.53 2.13
CA LEU A 73 -8.37 -21.48 1.23
C LEU A 73 -6.88 -21.59 1.55
N PRO A 74 -6.28 -22.80 1.50
CA PRO A 74 -4.86 -23.03 1.77
C PRO A 74 -3.94 -22.08 0.97
N GLU A 75 -4.25 -21.85 -0.30
CA GLU A 75 -3.48 -20.98 -1.20
C GLU A 75 -3.50 -19.50 -0.78
N TRP A 76 -4.45 -19.11 0.08
CA TRP A 76 -4.63 -17.74 0.54
C TRP A 76 -4.13 -17.50 1.96
N GLN A 77 -4.12 -18.53 2.82
CA GLN A 77 -3.81 -18.37 4.24
C GLN A 77 -2.40 -17.80 4.47
N CYS A 78 -1.40 -18.34 3.77
CA CYS A 78 0.00 -17.92 3.91
C CYS A 78 0.49 -17.05 2.75
N ARG A 79 -0.41 -16.50 1.94
CA ARG A 79 -0.05 -15.61 0.85
C ARG A 79 0.63 -14.36 1.39
N PRO A 80 1.85 -14.02 0.93
CA PRO A 80 2.48 -12.77 1.31
C PRO A 80 1.67 -11.58 0.79
N HIS A 81 1.72 -10.47 1.50
CA HIS A 81 1.15 -9.22 1.02
C HIS A 81 2.11 -8.52 0.06
N GLY A 82 1.58 -8.06 -1.06
CA GLY A 82 2.33 -7.33 -2.09
C GLY A 82 2.58 -5.87 -1.73
N SER A 83 3.50 -5.27 -2.45
CA SER A 83 3.94 -3.89 -2.22
C SER A 83 2.81 -2.86 -2.34
N ALA A 84 1.80 -3.10 -3.19
CA ALA A 84 0.64 -2.22 -3.32
C ALA A 84 -0.24 -2.23 -2.07
N TYR A 85 -0.45 -3.39 -1.44
CA TYR A 85 -1.23 -3.50 -0.20
C TYR A 85 -0.47 -2.95 1.02
N ILE A 86 0.82 -3.25 1.12
CA ILE A 86 1.69 -2.79 2.22
C ILE A 86 1.71 -1.27 2.29
N SER A 87 1.74 -0.60 1.14
CA SER A 87 1.77 0.86 1.05
C SER A 87 0.57 1.56 1.68
N ARG A 88 -0.49 0.83 2.02
CA ARG A 88 -1.63 1.36 2.77
C ARG A 88 -1.36 1.59 4.26
N GLY A 89 -0.22 1.13 4.78
CA GLY A 89 0.10 1.26 6.19
C GLY A 89 -0.80 0.48 7.15
N PRO A 90 -1.22 -0.77 6.83
CA PRO A 90 -2.09 -1.52 7.73
C PRO A 90 -1.38 -1.95 9.01
N SER A 91 -0.05 -1.88 9.05
CA SER A 91 0.79 -2.19 10.20
C SER A 91 2.11 -1.40 10.16
N ALA A 92 2.99 -1.71 11.09
CA ALA A 92 4.34 -1.18 11.19
C ALA A 92 5.21 -1.51 9.96
N LEU A 93 6.21 -0.70 9.72
CA LEU A 93 7.18 -0.85 8.65
C LEU A 93 8.59 -0.90 9.23
N LYS A 94 9.42 -1.83 8.78
CA LYS A 94 10.84 -1.89 9.07
C LYS A 94 11.63 -1.53 7.82
N ILE A 95 12.61 -0.67 7.97
CA ILE A 95 13.49 -0.27 6.88
C ILE A 95 14.94 -0.47 7.32
N TRP A 96 15.75 -1.09 6.46
CA TRP A 96 17.20 -1.18 6.63
C TRP A 96 17.90 -1.10 5.27
N ASN A 97 19.19 -0.89 5.25
CA ASN A 97 19.95 -0.76 4.03
C ASN A 97 21.07 -1.80 3.92
N GLU A 98 21.38 -2.15 2.69
CA GLU A 98 22.63 -2.80 2.32
C GLU A 98 23.65 -1.74 1.93
N VAL A 99 24.88 -1.91 2.38
CA VAL A 99 25.97 -0.98 2.13
C VAL A 99 27.14 -1.73 1.50
N ASP A 100 27.66 -1.21 0.42
CA ASP A 100 28.89 -1.72 -0.18
C ASP A 100 30.06 -1.58 0.82
N PRO A 101 30.77 -2.67 1.13
CA PRO A 101 31.81 -2.64 2.17
C PRO A 101 33.03 -1.78 1.79
N VAL A 102 33.24 -1.50 0.51
CA VAL A 102 34.38 -0.74 0.01
C VAL A 102 34.01 0.74 -0.18
N SER A 103 32.97 1.03 -0.97
CA SER A 103 32.56 2.40 -1.27
C SER A 103 31.76 3.05 -0.14
N ARG A 104 31.17 2.24 0.75
CA ARG A 104 30.24 2.67 1.81
C ARG A 104 28.96 3.29 1.29
N GLU A 105 28.64 3.12 0.02
CA GLU A 105 27.40 3.58 -0.57
C GLU A 105 26.27 2.58 -0.31
N THR A 106 25.05 3.07 -0.11
CA THR A 106 23.86 2.24 0.01
C THR A 106 23.52 1.65 -1.35
N THR A 107 23.57 0.33 -1.46
CA THR A 107 23.27 -0.43 -2.69
C THR A 107 21.80 -0.81 -2.80
N ALA A 108 21.14 -1.01 -1.67
CA ALA A 108 19.70 -1.26 -1.62
C ALA A 108 19.10 -0.81 -0.28
N TRP A 109 17.86 -0.42 -0.32
CA TRP A 109 16.98 -0.29 0.83
C TRP A 109 16.03 -1.48 0.88
N HIS A 110 15.79 -2.02 2.08
CA HIS A 110 14.84 -3.10 2.30
C HIS A 110 13.64 -2.58 3.07
N LEU A 111 12.45 -2.91 2.59
CA LEU A 111 11.19 -2.55 3.24
C LEU A 111 10.46 -3.84 3.63
N GLU A 112 10.33 -4.05 4.92
CA GLU A 112 9.69 -5.22 5.50
C GLU A 112 8.42 -4.83 6.26
N TRP A 113 7.43 -5.69 6.17
CA TRP A 113 6.17 -5.59 6.85
C TRP A 113 5.70 -6.98 7.29
N LEU A 114 4.85 -7.04 8.30
CA LEU A 114 4.26 -8.30 8.73
C LEU A 114 3.61 -9.06 7.56
N ARG A 115 4.01 -10.31 7.32
CA ARG A 115 3.59 -11.13 6.17
C ARG A 115 4.02 -10.60 4.79
N SER A 116 4.98 -9.74 4.70
CA SER A 116 5.63 -9.45 3.41
C SER A 116 6.79 -10.41 3.14
N VAL A 117 7.17 -10.49 1.88
CA VAL A 117 8.50 -10.97 1.51
C VAL A 117 9.47 -9.80 1.57
N ASP A 118 10.74 -10.08 1.74
CA ASP A 118 11.78 -9.06 1.62
C ASP A 118 11.68 -8.33 0.28
N ARG A 119 11.75 -7.01 0.35
CA ARG A 119 11.61 -6.12 -0.79
C ARG A 119 12.82 -5.19 -0.91
N PRO A 120 13.84 -5.60 -1.65
CA PRO A 120 14.96 -4.73 -1.97
C PRO A 120 14.54 -3.63 -2.95
N VAL A 121 14.93 -2.41 -2.66
CA VAL A 121 14.86 -1.24 -3.52
C VAL A 121 16.27 -0.92 -3.97
N TYR A 122 16.63 -1.30 -5.18
CA TYR A 122 17.99 -1.17 -5.70
C TYR A 122 18.33 0.29 -6.01
N MET A 123 19.50 0.74 -5.55
CA MET A 123 19.96 2.13 -5.67
C MET A 123 21.02 2.33 -6.77
N ASP A 124 21.37 1.30 -7.51
CA ASP A 124 22.44 1.30 -8.52
C ASP A 124 21.99 1.73 -9.93
N GLY A 125 20.74 2.19 -10.07
CA GLY A 125 20.20 2.65 -11.35
C GLY A 125 19.95 1.56 -12.38
N ARG A 126 19.92 0.29 -11.97
CA ARG A 126 19.65 -0.83 -12.89
C ARG A 126 18.31 -0.69 -13.59
N PRO A 127 18.18 -1.12 -14.84
CA PRO A 127 16.92 -1.11 -15.57
C PRO A 127 15.92 -2.10 -14.95
N HIS A 128 14.64 -1.80 -15.07
CA HIS A 128 13.59 -2.76 -14.76
C HIS A 128 13.62 -3.93 -15.74
N PRO A 129 13.20 -5.14 -15.30
CA PRO A 129 13.13 -6.31 -16.15
C PRO A 129 12.23 -6.09 -17.37
N SER A 130 12.38 -6.98 -18.38
CA SER A 130 11.48 -7.01 -19.54
C SER A 130 10.02 -7.16 -19.08
N PRO A 131 9.04 -6.55 -19.77
CA PRO A 131 7.60 -6.73 -19.45
C PRO A 131 7.13 -8.19 -19.39
N ASN A 132 7.89 -9.11 -19.96
CA ASN A 132 7.60 -10.56 -19.97
C ASN A 132 8.33 -11.31 -18.83
N ALA A 133 9.03 -10.62 -17.95
CA ALA A 133 9.68 -11.24 -16.80
C ALA A 133 8.66 -11.71 -15.76
N ALA A 134 9.06 -12.65 -14.91
CA ALA A 134 8.18 -13.20 -13.89
C ALA A 134 7.75 -12.15 -12.86
N HIS A 135 6.46 -12.12 -12.55
CA HIS A 135 5.89 -11.26 -11.53
C HIS A 135 6.01 -11.89 -10.14
N THR A 136 6.27 -11.08 -9.13
CA THR A 136 6.40 -11.50 -7.73
C THR A 136 5.47 -10.70 -6.80
N TRP A 137 5.32 -11.13 -5.56
CA TRP A 137 4.53 -10.36 -4.59
C TRP A 137 5.19 -9.03 -4.21
N ALA A 138 6.52 -9.03 -4.10
CA ALA A 138 7.28 -7.81 -3.83
C ALA A 138 7.40 -6.88 -5.05
N GLY A 139 7.27 -7.44 -6.26
CA GLY A 139 7.60 -6.76 -7.50
C GLY A 139 9.10 -6.62 -7.70
N PHE A 140 9.49 -5.71 -8.58
CA PHE A 140 10.85 -5.26 -8.79
C PHE A 140 10.93 -3.76 -8.51
N SER A 141 11.82 -3.34 -7.61
CA SER A 141 11.90 -1.95 -7.15
C SER A 141 13.28 -1.35 -7.38
N THR A 142 13.30 -0.14 -7.93
CA THR A 142 14.51 0.71 -8.00
C THR A 142 14.24 2.03 -7.30
N GLY A 143 15.27 2.60 -6.70
CA GLY A 143 15.21 3.87 -5.97
C GLY A 143 16.19 4.89 -6.49
N GLU A 144 15.84 6.16 -6.32
CA GLU A 144 16.71 7.29 -6.55
C GLU A 144 16.38 8.43 -5.58
N TRP A 145 17.37 9.20 -5.20
CA TRP A 145 17.15 10.37 -4.37
C TRP A 145 16.71 11.56 -5.22
N VAL A 146 15.60 12.18 -4.83
CA VAL A 146 15.11 13.43 -5.41
C VAL A 146 15.08 14.48 -4.30
N GLY A 147 16.14 15.26 -4.20
CA GLY A 147 16.37 16.11 -3.03
C GLY A 147 16.52 15.27 -1.76
N ASP A 148 15.65 15.49 -0.78
CA ASP A 148 15.59 14.78 0.48
C ASP A 148 14.56 13.62 0.53
N MET A 149 14.02 13.23 -0.62
CA MET A 149 13.03 12.17 -0.77
C MET A 149 13.62 10.98 -1.50
N LEU A 150 13.37 9.76 -1.01
CA LEU A 150 13.64 8.55 -1.77
C LEU A 150 12.43 8.27 -2.67
N ARG A 151 12.61 8.40 -3.99
CA ARG A 151 11.63 7.99 -5.00
C ARG A 151 11.88 6.53 -5.36
N VAL A 152 10.84 5.72 -5.29
CA VAL A 152 10.88 4.28 -5.62
C VAL A 152 9.91 4.01 -6.74
N ARG A 153 10.36 3.32 -7.79
CA ARG A 153 9.50 2.76 -8.84
C ARG A 153 9.36 1.26 -8.62
N VAL A 154 8.12 0.74 -8.70
CA VAL A 154 7.83 -0.70 -8.55
C VAL A 154 7.05 -1.20 -9.75
N THR A 155 7.48 -2.32 -10.33
CA THR A 155 6.82 -3.04 -11.42
C THR A 155 6.81 -4.53 -11.15
N HIS A 156 6.25 -5.33 -12.05
CA HIS A 156 6.25 -6.81 -11.99
C HIS A 156 5.59 -7.36 -10.72
N LEU A 157 4.53 -6.69 -10.26
CA LEU A 157 3.70 -7.18 -9.16
C LEU A 157 2.73 -8.25 -9.66
N LYS A 158 2.56 -9.33 -8.88
CA LYS A 158 1.45 -10.26 -9.07
C LYS A 158 0.13 -9.56 -8.79
N GLU A 159 -0.92 -9.99 -9.46
CA GLU A 159 -2.27 -9.52 -9.17
C GLU A 159 -2.67 -9.81 -7.73
N GLU A 160 -3.15 -8.78 -7.03
CA GLU A 160 -3.58 -8.83 -5.64
C GLU A 160 -4.63 -7.74 -5.35
N TYR A 161 -5.09 -7.63 -4.12
CA TYR A 161 -5.99 -6.55 -3.72
C TYR A 161 -5.23 -5.29 -3.29
N LEU A 162 -5.72 -4.14 -3.73
CA LEU A 162 -5.36 -2.83 -3.17
C LEU A 162 -5.95 -2.65 -1.78
N LYS A 163 -7.18 -3.16 -1.59
CA LYS A 163 -7.89 -3.14 -0.32
C LYS A 163 -8.55 -4.49 -0.10
N ARG A 164 -8.37 -5.07 1.10
CA ARG A 164 -8.78 -6.43 1.45
C ARG A 164 -10.31 -6.57 1.63
N ASN A 165 -11.07 -5.90 0.81
CA ASN A 165 -12.50 -5.97 0.67
C ASN A 165 -12.95 -6.19 -0.78
N GLY A 166 -12.08 -6.77 -1.58
CA GLY A 166 -12.34 -7.08 -2.97
C GLY A 166 -11.90 -6.04 -3.99
N VAL A 167 -11.28 -4.94 -3.57
CA VAL A 167 -10.67 -3.98 -4.50
C VAL A 167 -9.32 -4.51 -4.96
N TRP A 168 -9.22 -4.82 -6.25
CA TRP A 168 -8.05 -5.46 -6.86
C TRP A 168 -7.15 -4.47 -7.58
N HIS A 169 -5.90 -4.86 -7.74
CA HIS A 169 -5.02 -4.36 -8.79
C HIS A 169 -4.60 -5.49 -9.72
N SER A 170 -4.31 -5.15 -10.96
CA SER A 170 -3.83 -6.10 -11.95
C SER A 170 -2.31 -6.33 -11.82
N ASP A 171 -1.80 -7.25 -12.64
CA ASP A 171 -0.36 -7.46 -12.83
C ASP A 171 0.30 -6.36 -13.69
N LYS A 172 -0.49 -5.42 -14.23
CA LYS A 172 -0.03 -4.26 -14.99
C LYS A 172 0.16 -3.01 -14.12
N ILE A 173 -0.09 -3.13 -12.81
CA ILE A 173 0.09 -2.01 -11.89
C ILE A 173 1.55 -1.57 -11.86
N GLU A 174 1.76 -0.27 -11.86
CA GLU A 174 3.02 0.37 -11.53
C GLU A 174 2.83 1.29 -10.32
N LEU A 175 3.80 1.26 -9.40
CA LEU A 175 3.80 2.16 -8.26
C LEU A 175 4.95 3.14 -8.37
N THR A 176 4.66 4.41 -8.10
CA THR A 176 5.66 5.41 -7.74
C THR A 176 5.47 5.74 -6.27
N GLN A 177 6.53 5.57 -5.49
CA GLN A 177 6.47 5.75 -4.04
C GLN A 177 7.51 6.79 -3.63
N TYR A 178 7.18 7.59 -2.61
CA TYR A 178 8.09 8.55 -2.00
C TYR A 178 8.18 8.30 -0.51
N LEU A 179 9.39 8.10 -0.01
CA LEU A 179 9.68 8.02 1.41
C LEU A 179 10.35 9.33 1.83
N ILE A 180 9.69 10.06 2.72
CA ILE A 180 10.06 11.41 3.13
C ILE A 180 10.23 11.42 4.65
N ARG A 181 11.48 11.43 5.13
CA ARG A 181 11.77 11.47 6.56
C ARG A 181 11.91 12.91 7.06
N ARG A 182 11.21 13.22 8.15
CA ARG A 182 11.30 14.50 8.90
C ARG A 182 11.52 14.20 10.38
N GLY A 183 12.78 14.11 10.79
CA GLY A 183 13.13 13.70 12.15
C GLY A 183 12.63 12.29 12.45
N ASP A 184 11.72 12.16 13.40
CA ASP A 184 11.13 10.89 13.83
C ASP A 184 9.84 10.54 13.05
N TYR A 185 9.48 11.31 12.02
CA TYR A 185 8.32 11.04 11.17
C TYR A 185 8.74 10.62 9.77
N LEU A 186 8.00 9.68 9.19
CA LEU A 186 8.17 9.20 7.83
C LEU A 186 6.82 9.27 7.12
N THR A 187 6.73 10.10 6.10
CA THR A 187 5.61 10.09 5.15
C THR A 187 5.90 9.09 4.03
N TYR A 188 5.02 8.13 3.85
CA TYR A 188 5.07 7.17 2.75
C TYR A 188 3.95 7.48 1.76
N LEU A 189 4.27 8.24 0.72
CA LEU A 189 3.34 8.60 -0.35
C LEU A 189 3.43 7.56 -1.47
N VAL A 190 2.29 7.11 -1.97
CA VAL A 190 2.18 6.14 -3.06
C VAL A 190 1.24 6.66 -4.14
N ILE A 191 1.68 6.53 -5.37
CA ILE A 191 0.89 6.76 -6.59
C ILE A 191 0.81 5.42 -7.30
N ALA A 192 -0.38 4.84 -7.37
CA ALA A 192 -0.65 3.56 -8.02
C ALA A 192 -1.34 3.80 -9.36
N TYR A 193 -0.71 3.40 -10.44
CA TYR A 193 -1.28 3.42 -11.79
C TYR A 193 -1.59 1.99 -12.21
N ASP A 194 -2.85 1.72 -12.49
CA ASP A 194 -3.32 0.40 -12.98
C ASP A 194 -4.25 0.60 -14.17
N PRO A 195 -3.79 0.36 -15.40
CA PRO A 195 -4.59 0.60 -16.60
C PRO A 195 -5.77 -0.37 -16.76
N VAL A 196 -5.80 -1.46 -15.97
CA VAL A 196 -6.85 -2.49 -16.05
C VAL A 196 -8.01 -2.18 -15.11
N TYR A 197 -7.71 -1.73 -13.88
CA TYR A 197 -8.72 -1.63 -12.82
C TYR A 197 -8.96 -0.21 -12.31
N LEU A 198 -8.10 0.75 -12.61
CA LEU A 198 -8.28 2.13 -12.18
C LEU A 198 -8.58 3.05 -13.37
N SER A 199 -9.50 4.00 -13.18
CA SER A 199 -9.81 5.06 -14.17
C SER A 199 -8.80 6.18 -14.18
N GLU A 200 -8.05 6.32 -13.07
CA GLU A 200 -7.02 7.32 -12.86
C GLU A 200 -6.07 6.82 -11.75
N PRO A 201 -4.87 7.42 -11.56
CA PRO A 201 -3.96 7.01 -10.52
C PRO A 201 -4.57 7.17 -9.11
N LEU A 202 -4.46 6.14 -8.29
CA LEU A 202 -4.78 6.22 -6.87
C LEU A 202 -3.58 6.80 -6.12
N VAL A 203 -3.80 7.94 -5.46
CA VAL A 203 -2.79 8.60 -4.62
C VAL A 203 -3.15 8.41 -3.15
N ARG A 204 -2.18 7.97 -2.35
CA ARG A 204 -2.36 7.78 -0.92
C ARG A 204 -1.07 8.08 -0.17
N SER A 205 -1.20 8.71 0.99
CA SER A 205 -0.11 8.82 1.98
C SER A 205 -0.41 8.00 3.21
N THR A 206 0.64 7.61 3.91
CA THR A 206 0.60 6.98 5.23
C THR A 206 1.70 7.59 6.07
N GLU A 207 1.34 8.05 7.26
CA GLU A 207 2.28 8.61 8.21
C GLU A 207 2.76 7.55 9.20
N TYR A 208 4.06 7.57 9.46
CA TYR A 208 4.71 6.71 10.44
C TYR A 208 5.55 7.53 11.41
N ARG A 209 5.73 6.99 12.61
CA ARG A 209 6.64 7.52 13.62
C ARG A 209 7.69 6.47 13.98
N LEU A 210 8.95 6.90 14.08
CA LEU A 210 10.03 6.04 14.51
C LEU A 210 9.75 5.52 15.93
N ASN A 211 9.88 4.21 16.12
CA ASN A 211 9.60 3.53 17.36
C ASN A 211 10.74 2.56 17.70
N VAL A 212 11.69 3.03 18.49
CA VAL A 212 12.88 2.26 18.88
C VAL A 212 12.58 1.03 19.75
N ASN A 213 11.38 0.97 20.34
CA ASN A 213 10.94 -0.15 21.19
C ASN A 213 10.11 -1.20 20.43
N GLN A 214 9.81 -0.95 19.13
CA GLN A 214 9.07 -1.88 18.32
C GLN A 214 10.02 -2.85 17.62
N GLN A 215 9.56 -4.08 17.46
CA GLN A 215 10.20 -5.05 16.58
C GLN A 215 9.13 -5.73 15.74
N ILE A 216 9.36 -5.87 14.45
CA ILE A 216 8.52 -6.70 13.59
C ILE A 216 9.01 -8.14 13.76
N PRO A 217 8.22 -9.02 14.41
CA PRO A 217 8.63 -10.40 14.60
C PRO A 217 8.59 -11.15 13.27
N PRO A 218 9.36 -12.24 13.14
CA PRO A 218 9.13 -13.21 12.07
C PRO A 218 7.66 -13.65 12.08
N TYR A 219 7.08 -13.78 10.90
CA TYR A 219 5.69 -14.22 10.75
C TYR A 219 5.64 -15.65 10.18
N PRO A 220 5.90 -16.67 11.01
CA PRO A 220 5.73 -18.06 10.58
C PRO A 220 4.25 -18.30 10.27
N CYS A 221 3.98 -18.87 9.12
CA CYS A 221 2.63 -19.17 8.71
C CYS A 221 2.50 -20.67 8.40
N THR A 222 1.50 -21.30 9.01
CA THR A 222 1.14 -22.69 8.74
C THR A 222 -0.27 -22.72 8.17
N VAL A 223 -0.42 -23.41 7.05
CA VAL A 223 -1.73 -23.64 6.45
C VAL A 223 -2.51 -24.61 7.31
N VAL A 224 -3.74 -24.24 7.65
CA VAL A 224 -4.68 -25.08 8.40
C VAL A 224 -5.98 -25.25 7.62
N ASN A 225 -6.65 -26.39 7.78
CA ASN A 225 -7.96 -26.60 7.19
C ASN A 225 -9.04 -25.95 8.08
N GLU A 226 -9.37 -24.68 7.82
CA GLU A 226 -10.35 -23.92 8.59
C GLU A 226 -11.79 -24.27 8.21
N VAL A 227 -12.01 -24.58 6.94
CA VAL A 227 -13.35 -24.91 6.40
C VAL A 227 -13.22 -26.09 5.45
N ASP A 228 -13.95 -27.15 5.75
CA ASP A 228 -14.02 -28.31 4.87
C ASP A 228 -14.81 -27.95 3.59
N ARG A 229 -14.15 -28.06 2.43
CA ARG A 229 -14.72 -27.79 1.13
C ARG A 229 -14.33 -28.87 0.13
N PRO A 230 -15.22 -29.20 -0.81
CA PRO A 230 -14.83 -30.05 -1.94
C PRO A 230 -13.64 -29.44 -2.71
N LYS A 231 -12.76 -30.30 -3.20
CA LYS A 231 -11.60 -29.86 -3.99
C LYS A 231 -12.03 -29.05 -5.21
N GLY A 232 -11.39 -27.91 -5.45
CA GLY A 232 -11.67 -27.03 -6.59
C GLY A 232 -12.79 -26.02 -6.37
N VAL A 233 -13.47 -26.04 -5.23
CA VAL A 233 -14.47 -25.01 -4.89
C VAL A 233 -13.77 -23.75 -4.43
N VAL A 234 -13.90 -22.67 -5.21
CA VAL A 234 -13.37 -21.34 -4.89
C VAL A 234 -14.54 -20.43 -4.51
N PRO A 235 -14.58 -19.91 -3.28
CA PRO A 235 -15.65 -19.00 -2.87
C PRO A 235 -15.67 -17.73 -3.73
N HIS A 236 -16.82 -17.42 -4.31
CA HIS A 236 -17.07 -16.20 -5.06
C HIS A 236 -18.58 -15.99 -5.24
N TYR A 237 -18.96 -14.76 -5.55
CA TYR A 237 -20.30 -14.44 -5.97
C TYR A 237 -20.36 -14.30 -7.47
N LEU A 238 -21.47 -14.72 -8.08
CA LEU A 238 -21.78 -14.40 -9.46
C LEU A 238 -22.17 -12.91 -9.58
N PRO A 239 -22.02 -12.29 -10.76
CA PRO A 239 -22.43 -10.89 -10.95
C PRO A 239 -23.88 -10.66 -10.51
N GLY A 240 -24.08 -9.62 -9.68
CA GLY A 240 -25.41 -9.25 -9.17
C GLY A 240 -25.97 -10.13 -8.04
N THR A 241 -25.28 -11.19 -7.62
CA THR A 241 -25.79 -12.08 -6.53
C THR A 241 -25.26 -11.76 -5.15
N ASN A 242 -24.28 -10.83 -5.03
CA ASN A 242 -23.71 -10.42 -3.75
C ASN A 242 -24.59 -9.37 -3.05
N ASN A 243 -25.50 -9.85 -2.20
CA ASN A 243 -26.41 -8.98 -1.45
C ASN A 243 -25.70 -8.11 -0.40
N ASP A 244 -24.47 -8.45 -0.04
CA ASP A 244 -23.71 -7.74 1.00
C ASP A 244 -22.96 -6.52 0.43
N ILE A 245 -22.89 -6.37 -0.89
CA ILE A 245 -22.14 -5.27 -1.52
C ILE A 245 -22.63 -3.88 -1.08
N GLY A 246 -23.93 -3.74 -0.81
CA GLY A 246 -24.54 -2.52 -0.32
C GLY A 246 -24.46 -2.33 1.20
N TRP A 247 -23.78 -3.21 1.93
CA TRP A 247 -23.70 -3.15 3.40
C TRP A 247 -23.13 -1.83 3.89
N PHE A 248 -21.97 -1.44 3.37
CA PHE A 248 -21.29 -0.19 3.73
C PHE A 248 -22.18 1.03 3.47
N SER A 249 -22.77 1.10 2.27
CA SER A 249 -23.71 2.16 1.89
C SER A 249 -24.88 2.28 2.89
N ARG A 250 -25.53 1.16 3.18
CA ARG A 250 -26.67 1.14 4.13
C ARG A 250 -26.26 1.48 5.55
N LYS A 251 -25.12 0.95 6.01
CA LYS A 251 -24.62 1.17 7.37
C LYS A 251 -24.31 2.63 7.67
N TYR A 252 -23.70 3.30 6.71
CA TYR A 252 -23.27 4.71 6.88
C TYR A 252 -24.18 5.72 6.21
N GLY A 253 -25.28 5.29 5.59
CA GLY A 253 -26.21 6.19 4.91
C GLY A 253 -25.61 6.89 3.70
N ILE A 254 -24.58 6.31 3.07
CA ILE A 254 -23.90 6.88 1.91
C ILE A 254 -24.50 6.25 0.63
N PRO A 255 -25.06 7.05 -0.31
CA PRO A 255 -25.60 6.51 -1.55
C PRO A 255 -24.54 5.73 -2.37
N MET A 256 -24.96 4.67 -3.07
CA MET A 256 -24.02 3.82 -3.85
C MET A 256 -23.30 4.57 -4.96
N ASP A 257 -23.96 5.56 -5.60
CA ASP A 257 -23.33 6.44 -6.59
C ASP A 257 -22.16 7.24 -5.98
N VAL A 258 -22.28 7.65 -4.72
CA VAL A 258 -21.22 8.31 -3.96
C VAL A 258 -20.11 7.32 -3.58
N VAL A 259 -20.48 6.13 -3.10
CA VAL A 259 -19.49 5.08 -2.75
C VAL A 259 -18.59 4.75 -3.93
N THR A 260 -19.13 4.76 -5.15
CA THR A 260 -18.41 4.42 -6.39
C THR A 260 -17.91 5.62 -7.19
N ALA A 261 -18.01 6.83 -6.64
CA ALA A 261 -17.68 8.06 -7.36
C ALA A 261 -16.16 8.28 -7.58
N GLY A 262 -15.30 7.47 -6.92
CA GLY A 262 -13.86 7.58 -7.10
C GLY A 262 -13.31 8.95 -6.69
N ALA A 263 -12.50 9.58 -7.54
CA ALA A 263 -11.91 10.90 -7.28
C ALA A 263 -12.96 12.01 -7.13
N ALA A 264 -14.14 11.85 -7.73
CA ALA A 264 -15.24 12.83 -7.57
C ALA A 264 -15.66 12.99 -6.10
N ASN A 265 -15.35 12.03 -5.22
CA ASN A 265 -15.55 12.17 -3.78
C ASN A 265 -14.77 13.34 -3.14
N MET A 266 -13.79 13.90 -3.83
CA MET A 266 -13.06 15.09 -3.38
C MET A 266 -13.80 16.40 -3.62
N TYR A 267 -14.80 16.43 -4.52
CA TYR A 267 -15.57 17.62 -4.80
C TYR A 267 -16.61 17.93 -3.71
N PRO A 268 -16.84 19.22 -3.40
CA PRO A 268 -17.71 19.62 -2.30
C PRO A 268 -19.13 19.05 -2.37
N GLU A 269 -19.71 18.98 -3.56
CA GLU A 269 -21.08 18.48 -3.79
C GLU A 269 -21.23 16.99 -3.49
N ILE A 270 -20.15 16.20 -3.71
CA ILE A 270 -20.13 14.78 -3.35
C ILE A 270 -19.79 14.61 -1.88
N ARG A 271 -18.83 15.38 -1.35
CA ARG A 271 -18.47 15.34 0.07
C ARG A 271 -19.64 15.71 0.97
N ALA A 272 -20.56 16.56 0.50
CA ALA A 272 -21.79 16.90 1.22
C ALA A 272 -22.74 15.71 1.43
N LYS A 273 -22.59 14.64 0.67
CA LYS A 273 -23.35 13.38 0.82
C LYS A 273 -22.63 12.33 1.70
N ILE A 274 -21.41 12.61 2.14
CA ILE A 274 -20.61 11.73 3.00
C ILE A 274 -20.68 12.27 4.44
N PRO A 275 -21.01 11.45 5.46
CA PRO A 275 -21.03 11.88 6.85
C PRO A 275 -19.72 12.51 7.32
N ARG A 276 -19.78 13.44 8.27
CA ARG A 276 -18.60 14.10 8.85
C ARG A 276 -17.67 13.11 9.54
N SER A 277 -18.24 12.13 10.25
CA SER A 277 -17.49 11.03 10.88
C SER A 277 -16.67 10.19 9.88
N MET A 278 -17.03 10.26 8.61
CA MET A 278 -16.35 9.57 7.50
C MET A 278 -15.47 10.52 6.67
N GLY A 279 -15.18 11.71 7.19
CA GLY A 279 -14.36 12.71 6.51
C GLY A 279 -15.08 13.53 5.45
N GLY A 280 -16.39 13.41 5.34
CA GLY A 280 -17.24 14.24 4.48
C GLY A 280 -17.62 15.57 5.12
N SER A 281 -18.61 16.26 4.55
CA SER A 281 -19.24 17.48 5.09
C SER A 281 -20.75 17.35 5.26
N GLY A 282 -21.30 16.16 5.02
CA GLY A 282 -22.71 15.83 5.13
C GLY A 282 -23.17 15.58 6.57
N PRO A 283 -24.48 15.40 6.76
CA PRO A 283 -25.06 15.08 8.06
C PRO A 283 -24.70 13.64 8.48
N GLU A 284 -24.67 13.39 9.78
CA GLU A 284 -24.55 12.04 10.30
C GLU A 284 -25.84 11.24 10.03
N PRO A 285 -25.73 9.97 9.66
CA PRO A 285 -26.89 9.09 9.54
C PRO A 285 -27.52 8.89 10.94
N PRO A 286 -28.84 8.66 11.01
CA PRO A 286 -29.46 8.33 12.28
C PRO A 286 -28.82 7.05 12.86
N PRO A 287 -28.72 6.95 14.21
CA PRO A 287 -28.20 5.75 14.85
C PRO A 287 -29.01 4.53 14.40
N GLN A 288 -28.30 3.54 13.89
CA GLN A 288 -28.96 2.30 13.48
C GLN A 288 -29.46 1.55 14.73
N PRO A 289 -30.67 0.95 14.68
CA PRO A 289 -31.10 0.06 15.73
C PRO A 289 -30.06 -1.03 15.91
N ALA A 290 -29.71 -1.34 17.16
CA ALA A 290 -28.75 -2.37 17.49
C ALA A 290 -29.05 -3.64 16.69
N THR A 291 -28.14 -4.02 15.80
CA THR A 291 -28.29 -5.25 15.00
C THR A 291 -28.33 -6.42 15.97
N GLN A 292 -29.46 -7.13 16.03
CA GLN A 292 -29.53 -8.39 16.75
C GLN A 292 -28.36 -9.29 16.27
N PRO A 293 -27.69 -10.01 17.17
CA PRO A 293 -26.63 -10.92 16.77
C PRO A 293 -27.18 -11.85 15.69
N ARG A 294 -26.47 -11.90 14.56
CA ARG A 294 -26.79 -12.85 13.47
C ARG A 294 -26.91 -14.22 14.08
N THR A 295 -28.12 -14.73 14.22
CA THR A 295 -28.33 -16.14 14.53
C THR A 295 -27.61 -16.92 13.44
N GLN A 296 -26.59 -17.69 13.83
CA GLN A 296 -25.84 -18.54 12.93
C GLN A 296 -26.86 -19.35 12.13
N ARG A 297 -26.87 -19.17 10.82
CA ARG A 297 -27.67 -20.00 9.92
C ARG A 297 -27.25 -21.45 10.18
N PRO A 298 -28.16 -22.35 10.55
CA PRO A 298 -27.81 -23.76 10.76
C PRO A 298 -27.09 -24.24 9.48
N ALA A 299 -25.96 -24.93 9.65
CA ALA A 299 -25.30 -25.60 8.54
C ALA A 299 -26.33 -26.43 7.77
N PRO A 300 -26.33 -26.46 6.44
CA PRO A 300 -27.22 -27.33 5.67
C PRO A 300 -26.97 -28.76 6.16
N ARG A 301 -27.99 -29.40 6.67
CA ARG A 301 -27.95 -30.81 6.99
C ARG A 301 -27.52 -31.55 5.74
N ALA A 302 -26.44 -32.31 5.82
CA ALA A 302 -26.04 -33.24 4.80
C ALA A 302 -27.28 -34.13 4.52
N GLY A 303 -27.86 -33.90 3.32
CA GLY A 303 -29.00 -34.68 2.86
C GLY A 303 -28.59 -36.14 2.70
N GLN A 304 -29.33 -37.00 3.33
CA GLN A 304 -29.42 -38.39 2.96
C GLN A 304 -29.72 -38.49 1.45
N GLN A 305 -28.83 -39.01 0.67
CA GLN A 305 -28.90 -40.07 -0.34
C GLN A 305 -27.60 -40.17 -1.10
#